data_3fb92a3e1f72107a4ab056c1c4408f9e
#
_entry.id   3fb92a3e1f72107a4ab056c1c4408f9e
#
_cell.length_a   1.000
_cell.length_b   1.000
_cell.length_c   1.000
_cell.angle_alpha   90.00
_cell.angle_beta   90.00
_cell.angle_gamma   90.00
#
_symmetry.space_group_name_H-M   'P 1'
#
loop_
_entity.id
_entity.type
_entity.pdbx_description
1 polymer ?
#
loop_
_entity_poly.entity_id
_entity_poly.type
_entity_poly.pdbx_seq_one_letter_code
_entity_poly.pdbx_strand_id
1 'polypeptide(L)'
;MASLLSPLDDVLKRSGAHMTEREGWVVAADFGSLASVIAVSRATAGLADVSSISKFEVRDSAAAIADMYPSGRELRPGRAIEAADAWWCVVSSELLLVLASPGKASRVRTDLDQSARSETRIEDVTSDRVAVCLTGPYAREVLSRAGASPCAPGSLRVESVGGVPTLVLHQFEKQWLLVAAASEAGNLWHALTDAGSPLGLAYVGADALQHLHAAAASA
;
A
#
# COMPACT_ATOMS: atom_id res chain seq x y z
N MET A 1 -14.43 -19.61 8.86
CA MET A 1 -14.87 -18.22 8.70
C MET A 1 -14.84 -17.90 7.21
N ALA A 2 -15.71 -17.03 6.70
CA ALA A 2 -15.63 -16.62 5.30
C ALA A 2 -14.38 -15.73 5.12
N SER A 3 -13.63 -15.99 4.04
CA SER A 3 -12.44 -15.20 3.71
C SER A 3 -12.84 -13.81 3.21
N LEU A 4 -12.07 -12.80 3.54
CA LEU A 4 -12.27 -11.44 3.07
C LEU A 4 -11.84 -11.33 1.60
N LEU A 5 -12.55 -10.50 0.84
CA LEU A 5 -12.24 -10.21 -0.56
C LEU A 5 -11.63 -8.83 -0.71
N SER A 6 -10.67 -8.71 -1.61
CA SER A 6 -10.16 -7.41 -2.03
C SER A 6 -11.26 -6.63 -2.78
N PRO A 7 -11.29 -5.29 -2.64
CA PRO A 7 -12.12 -4.44 -3.52
C PRO A 7 -11.81 -4.63 -5.02
N LEU A 8 -10.67 -5.24 -5.35
CA LEU A 8 -10.24 -5.55 -6.72
C LEU A 8 -10.53 -6.99 -7.16
N ASP A 9 -11.15 -7.84 -6.32
CA ASP A 9 -11.32 -9.28 -6.56
C ASP A 9 -11.82 -9.60 -7.98
N ASP A 10 -12.92 -8.94 -8.41
CA ASP A 10 -13.49 -9.13 -9.76
C ASP A 10 -12.56 -8.64 -10.88
N VAL A 11 -11.82 -7.56 -10.65
CA VAL A 11 -10.88 -7.00 -11.62
C VAL A 11 -9.71 -7.95 -11.81
N LEU A 12 -9.16 -8.48 -10.72
CA LEU A 12 -8.02 -9.41 -10.72
C LEU A 12 -8.38 -10.72 -11.41
N LYS A 13 -9.55 -11.29 -11.11
CA LYS A 13 -10.05 -12.51 -11.78
C LYS A 13 -10.20 -12.31 -13.29
N ARG A 14 -10.78 -11.19 -13.71
CA ARG A 14 -10.90 -10.86 -15.14
C ARG A 14 -9.55 -10.63 -15.81
N SER A 15 -8.54 -10.23 -15.06
CA SER A 15 -7.17 -10.06 -15.54
C SER A 15 -6.36 -11.36 -15.56
N GLY A 16 -6.99 -12.50 -15.25
CA GLY A 16 -6.35 -13.82 -15.29
C GLY A 16 -5.59 -14.21 -14.04
N ALA A 17 -5.88 -13.59 -12.89
CA ALA A 17 -5.25 -13.95 -11.63
C ALA A 17 -5.66 -15.35 -11.16
N HIS A 18 -4.70 -16.16 -10.72
CA HIS A 18 -4.96 -17.31 -9.87
C HIS A 18 -5.15 -16.83 -8.43
N MET A 19 -6.36 -17.05 -7.90
CA MET A 19 -6.71 -16.61 -6.55
C MET A 19 -6.41 -17.70 -5.53
N THR A 20 -5.92 -17.31 -4.35
CA THR A 20 -5.66 -18.21 -3.22
C THR A 20 -6.04 -17.54 -1.91
N GLU A 21 -6.27 -18.35 -0.88
CA GLU A 21 -6.50 -17.83 0.47
C GLU A 21 -5.19 -17.73 1.24
N ARG A 22 -4.93 -16.53 1.82
CA ARG A 22 -3.80 -16.27 2.71
C ARG A 22 -4.23 -15.37 3.85
N GLU A 23 -3.96 -15.80 5.07
CA GLU A 23 -4.22 -15.02 6.30
C GLU A 23 -5.65 -14.46 6.37
N GLY A 24 -6.64 -15.28 5.90
CA GLY A 24 -8.06 -14.93 5.91
C GLY A 24 -8.51 -14.00 4.76
N TRP A 25 -7.65 -13.72 3.78
CA TRP A 25 -7.96 -12.97 2.57
C TRP A 25 -7.84 -13.82 1.31
N VAL A 26 -8.72 -13.59 0.34
CA VAL A 26 -8.54 -14.09 -1.02
C VAL A 26 -7.66 -13.10 -1.77
N VAL A 27 -6.48 -13.53 -2.19
CA VAL A 27 -5.47 -12.71 -2.87
C VAL A 27 -5.08 -13.30 -4.21
N ALA A 28 -4.65 -12.46 -5.15
CA ALA A 28 -4.04 -12.93 -6.40
C ALA A 28 -2.66 -13.54 -6.08
N ALA A 29 -2.52 -14.86 -6.19
CA ALA A 29 -1.26 -15.54 -5.97
C ALA A 29 -0.28 -15.25 -7.10
N ASP A 30 -0.74 -15.41 -8.35
CA ASP A 30 0.05 -15.20 -9.56
C ASP A 30 -0.83 -14.78 -10.75
N PHE A 31 -0.16 -14.33 -11.83
CA PHE A 31 -0.73 -14.05 -13.15
C PHE A 31 0.02 -14.86 -14.22
N GLY A 32 0.35 -16.13 -13.93
CA GLY A 32 1.08 -17.03 -14.80
C GLY A 32 2.53 -17.28 -14.33
N SER A 33 3.49 -17.29 -15.25
CA SER A 33 4.86 -17.67 -14.90
C SER A 33 5.52 -16.68 -13.93
N LEU A 34 5.82 -17.14 -12.71
CA LEU A 34 6.50 -16.42 -11.67
C LEU A 34 7.82 -15.78 -12.17
N ALA A 35 8.64 -16.56 -12.87
CA ALA A 35 9.92 -16.09 -13.40
C ALA A 35 9.75 -14.96 -14.42
N SER A 36 8.74 -15.08 -15.31
CA SER A 36 8.46 -14.06 -16.31
C SER A 36 7.96 -12.77 -15.68
N VAL A 37 7.03 -12.85 -14.72
CA VAL A 37 6.49 -11.68 -14.00
C VAL A 37 7.60 -10.95 -13.25
N ILE A 38 8.47 -11.66 -12.54
CA ILE A 38 9.62 -11.07 -11.84
C ILE A 38 10.58 -10.39 -12.84
N ALA A 39 10.91 -11.05 -13.95
CA ALA A 39 11.81 -10.50 -14.96
C ALA A 39 11.26 -9.22 -15.59
N VAL A 40 10.00 -9.21 -15.99
CA VAL A 40 9.32 -8.02 -16.54
C VAL A 40 9.27 -6.91 -15.51
N SER A 41 8.82 -7.17 -14.29
CA SER A 41 8.71 -6.15 -13.24
C SER A 41 10.05 -5.52 -12.86
N ARG A 42 11.14 -6.28 -12.93
CA ARG A 42 12.51 -5.77 -12.73
C ARG A 42 13.01 -4.91 -13.88
N ALA A 43 12.55 -5.18 -15.10
CA ALA A 43 12.93 -4.44 -16.30
C ALA A 43 12.05 -3.20 -16.55
N THR A 44 10.79 -3.24 -16.13
CA THR A 44 9.77 -2.22 -16.42
C THR A 44 9.05 -1.75 -15.16
N ALA A 45 7.79 -2.15 -14.99
CA ALA A 45 6.98 -1.87 -13.81
C ALA A 45 6.08 -3.07 -13.47
N GLY A 46 5.77 -3.22 -12.19
CA GLY A 46 4.82 -4.21 -11.67
C GLY A 46 3.73 -3.54 -10.85
N LEU A 47 2.48 -3.97 -11.02
CA LEU A 47 1.32 -3.52 -10.26
C LEU A 47 0.71 -4.70 -9.51
N ALA A 48 0.60 -4.60 -8.19
CA ALA A 48 0.06 -5.63 -7.32
C ALA A 48 -1.07 -5.09 -6.44
N ASP A 49 -2.11 -5.90 -6.24
CA ASP A 49 -3.07 -5.68 -5.17
C ASP A 49 -2.47 -6.14 -3.84
N VAL A 50 -2.46 -5.23 -2.88
CA VAL A 50 -2.01 -5.49 -1.51
C VAL A 50 -3.07 -5.06 -0.49
N SER A 51 -4.35 -5.11 -0.88
CA SER A 51 -5.46 -4.66 -0.03
C SER A 51 -5.62 -5.46 1.25
N SER A 52 -5.01 -6.63 1.35
CA SER A 52 -4.95 -7.44 2.57
C SER A 52 -4.09 -6.84 3.69
N ILE A 53 -3.23 -5.86 3.41
CA ILE A 53 -2.51 -5.15 4.48
C ILE A 53 -3.50 -4.45 5.39
N SER A 54 -3.28 -4.52 6.71
CA SER A 54 -4.13 -3.85 7.68
C SER A 54 -3.88 -2.35 7.69
N LYS A 55 -4.95 -1.57 7.82
CA LYS A 55 -4.93 -0.11 7.76
C LYS A 55 -5.68 0.44 8.96
N PHE A 56 -4.94 1.09 9.87
CA PHE A 56 -5.49 1.72 11.06
C PHE A 56 -5.40 3.23 10.91
N GLU A 57 -6.54 3.90 10.92
CA GLU A 57 -6.60 5.36 11.05
C GLU A 57 -6.58 5.73 12.53
N VAL A 58 -5.63 6.59 12.91
CA VAL A 58 -5.51 7.13 14.26
C VAL A 58 -5.73 8.62 14.19
N ARG A 59 -6.71 9.12 14.95
CA ARG A 59 -7.05 10.54 15.04
C ARG A 59 -6.87 11.02 16.47
N ASP A 60 -6.04 12.04 16.64
CA ASP A 60 -5.79 12.73 17.91
C ASP A 60 -5.10 14.08 17.65
N SER A 61 -4.80 14.82 18.71
CA SER A 61 -3.94 16.01 18.63
C SER A 61 -2.54 15.67 18.13
N ALA A 62 -1.87 16.65 17.53
CA ALA A 62 -0.51 16.48 17.03
C ALA A 62 0.48 15.98 18.10
N ALA A 63 0.33 16.44 19.35
CA ALA A 63 1.16 15.99 20.45
C ALA A 63 0.93 14.53 20.82
N ALA A 64 -0.33 14.07 20.84
CA ALA A 64 -0.67 12.69 21.12
C ALA A 64 -0.16 11.74 20.02
N ILE A 65 -0.34 12.11 18.74
CA ILE A 65 0.20 11.35 17.60
C ILE A 65 1.74 11.24 17.69
N ALA A 66 2.42 12.33 18.06
CA ALA A 66 3.88 12.31 18.20
C ALA A 66 4.36 11.35 19.30
N ASP A 67 3.60 11.22 20.40
CA ASP A 67 3.94 10.33 21.51
C ASP A 67 3.67 8.85 21.19
N MET A 68 2.75 8.55 20.29
CA MET A 68 2.45 7.17 19.87
C MET A 68 3.52 6.55 18.98
N TYR A 69 4.45 7.34 18.53
CA TYR A 69 5.40 6.94 17.51
C TYR A 69 6.62 6.19 18.06
N PRO A 70 6.95 4.99 17.57
CA PRO A 70 7.88 4.09 18.23
C PRO A 70 9.36 4.50 18.17
N SER A 71 9.74 5.54 17.43
CA SER A 71 11.18 5.80 17.16
C SER A 71 11.76 7.07 17.75
N GLY A 72 11.02 7.86 18.53
CA GLY A 72 11.51 9.14 19.07
C GLY A 72 11.94 10.18 18.02
N ARG A 73 11.59 9.96 16.74
CA ARG A 73 11.85 10.89 15.65
C ARG A 73 10.69 11.85 15.51
N GLU A 74 10.98 13.10 15.23
CA GLU A 74 9.95 14.09 14.92
C GLU A 74 9.21 13.72 13.62
N LEU A 75 7.95 13.35 13.74
CA LEU A 75 7.07 13.11 12.60
C LEU A 75 6.42 14.42 12.16
N ARG A 76 6.47 14.66 10.88
CA ARG A 76 5.81 15.81 10.25
C ARG A 76 4.81 15.32 9.20
N PRO A 77 3.72 16.04 8.98
CA PRO A 77 2.81 15.75 7.87
C PRO A 77 3.56 15.58 6.55
N GLY A 78 3.17 14.57 5.78
CA GLY A 78 3.83 14.19 4.54
C GLY A 78 5.06 13.29 4.71
N ARG A 79 5.34 12.81 5.93
CA ARG A 79 6.42 11.85 6.21
C ARG A 79 5.87 10.51 6.65
N ALA A 80 6.59 9.46 6.28
CA ALA A 80 6.33 8.11 6.73
C ALA A 80 7.63 7.41 7.08
N ILE A 81 7.56 6.49 8.02
CA ILE A 81 8.68 5.61 8.32
C ILE A 81 8.19 4.18 8.57
N GLU A 82 9.07 3.25 8.32
CA GLU A 82 8.91 1.86 8.70
C GLU A 82 9.50 1.64 10.10
N ALA A 83 8.67 1.20 11.03
CA ALA A 83 9.07 0.89 12.40
C ALA A 83 8.07 -0.08 13.04
N ALA A 84 8.52 -0.93 13.96
CA ALA A 84 7.68 -1.86 14.73
C ALA A 84 6.73 -2.69 13.83
N ASP A 85 7.24 -3.27 12.76
CA ASP A 85 6.52 -4.10 11.80
C ASP A 85 5.39 -3.37 11.01
N ALA A 86 5.41 -2.03 10.96
CA ALA A 86 4.41 -1.22 10.25
C ALA A 86 5.01 0.03 9.61
N TRP A 87 4.31 0.56 8.61
CA TRP A 87 4.52 1.90 8.08
C TRP A 87 3.64 2.90 8.83
N TRP A 88 4.26 3.90 9.40
CA TRP A 88 3.62 4.98 10.15
C TRP A 88 3.58 6.22 9.24
N CYS A 89 2.42 6.56 8.75
CA CYS A 89 2.19 7.58 7.72
C CYS A 89 1.49 8.79 8.32
N VAL A 90 2.21 9.90 8.56
CA VAL A 90 1.62 11.14 9.06
C VAL A 90 0.95 11.89 7.92
N VAL A 91 -0.36 11.72 7.82
CA VAL A 91 -1.18 12.33 6.76
C VAL A 91 -1.40 13.83 7.04
N SER A 92 -1.72 14.16 8.29
CA SER A 92 -1.85 15.53 8.78
C SER A 92 -1.38 15.62 10.23
N SER A 93 -1.45 16.82 10.84
CA SER A 93 -1.15 16.99 12.28
C SER A 93 -2.05 16.15 13.19
N GLU A 94 -3.25 15.77 12.73
CA GLU A 94 -4.28 15.11 13.53
C GLU A 94 -4.67 13.72 12.96
N LEU A 95 -3.98 13.25 11.91
CA LEU A 95 -4.27 11.98 11.25
C LEU A 95 -3.01 11.22 10.95
N LEU A 96 -2.91 10.04 11.56
CA LEU A 96 -1.90 9.03 11.28
C LEU A 96 -2.58 7.82 10.61
N LEU A 97 -2.00 7.30 9.54
CA LEU A 97 -2.37 6.02 8.95
C LEU A 97 -1.27 5.01 9.22
N VAL A 98 -1.60 3.92 9.89
CA VAL A 98 -0.66 2.83 10.18
C VAL A 98 -0.98 1.64 9.30
N LEU A 99 0.03 1.18 8.56
CA LEU A 99 -0.09 0.10 7.58
C LEU A 99 0.76 -1.08 8.01
N ALA A 100 0.13 -2.23 8.28
CA ALA A 100 0.81 -3.43 8.75
C ALA A 100 0.48 -4.64 7.87
N SER A 101 1.42 -5.59 7.75
CA SER A 101 1.11 -6.87 7.12
C SER A 101 0.03 -7.61 7.93
N PRO A 102 -0.83 -8.45 7.30
CA PRO A 102 -1.91 -9.14 8.00
C PRO A 102 -1.42 -9.94 9.21
N GLY A 103 -0.31 -10.66 9.09
CA GLY A 103 0.29 -11.43 10.19
C GLY A 103 0.82 -10.59 11.37
N LYS A 104 0.90 -9.27 11.22
CA LYS A 104 1.34 -8.32 12.27
C LYS A 104 0.22 -7.44 12.81
N ALA A 105 -0.93 -7.46 12.18
CA ALA A 105 -2.06 -6.57 12.46
C ALA A 105 -2.47 -6.56 13.94
N SER A 106 -2.65 -7.74 14.54
CA SER A 106 -3.08 -7.86 15.94
C SER A 106 -2.07 -7.25 16.91
N ARG A 107 -0.77 -7.44 16.66
CA ARG A 107 0.29 -6.84 17.47
C ARG A 107 0.29 -5.32 17.34
N VAL A 108 0.30 -4.83 16.10
CA VAL A 108 0.29 -3.38 15.84
C VAL A 108 -0.95 -2.73 16.45
N ARG A 109 -2.14 -3.35 16.35
CA ARG A 109 -3.35 -2.87 17.00
C ARG A 109 -3.21 -2.81 18.52
N THR A 110 -2.63 -3.83 19.14
CA THR A 110 -2.39 -3.84 20.59
C THR A 110 -1.45 -2.72 21.00
N ASP A 111 -0.37 -2.51 20.27
CA ASP A 111 0.61 -1.44 20.56
C ASP A 111 -0.05 -0.05 20.42
N LEU A 112 -0.91 0.14 19.40
CA LEU A 112 -1.70 1.36 19.24
C LEU A 112 -2.66 1.59 20.41
N ASP A 113 -3.42 0.57 20.81
CA ASP A 113 -4.38 0.66 21.94
C ASP A 113 -3.68 0.96 23.26
N GLN A 114 -2.47 0.42 23.50
CA GLN A 114 -1.66 0.70 24.69
C GLN A 114 -1.12 2.13 24.74
N SER A 115 -0.86 2.71 23.57
CA SER A 115 -0.35 4.08 23.43
C SER A 115 -1.46 5.13 23.37
N ALA A 116 -2.71 4.69 23.20
CA ALA A 116 -3.87 5.56 23.05
C ALA A 116 -4.20 6.30 24.34
N ARG A 117 -4.61 7.56 24.22
CA ARG A 117 -5.19 8.37 25.30
C ARG A 117 -6.73 8.27 25.25
N SER A 118 -7.40 8.84 26.26
CA SER A 118 -8.87 8.82 26.33
C SER A 118 -9.59 9.44 25.11
N GLU A 119 -8.94 10.38 24.45
CA GLU A 119 -9.47 11.11 23.29
C GLU A 119 -9.03 10.50 21.95
N THR A 120 -8.06 9.58 21.97
CA THR A 120 -7.54 8.93 20.77
C THR A 120 -8.60 8.05 20.14
N ARG A 121 -8.86 8.25 18.85
CA ARG A 121 -9.73 7.38 18.07
C ARG A 121 -8.91 6.52 17.11
N ILE A 122 -9.05 5.20 17.23
CA ILE A 122 -8.37 4.23 16.38
C ILE A 122 -9.41 3.40 15.66
N GLU A 123 -9.46 3.52 14.34
CA GLU A 123 -10.40 2.81 13.47
C GLU A 123 -9.65 1.84 12.55
N ASP A 124 -10.15 0.61 12.44
CA ASP A 124 -9.69 -0.34 11.41
C ASP A 124 -10.47 -0.06 10.12
N VAL A 125 -9.76 0.51 9.15
CA VAL A 125 -10.31 0.88 7.83
C VAL A 125 -9.83 -0.06 6.74
N THR A 126 -9.40 -1.27 7.10
CA THR A 126 -8.82 -2.24 6.17
C THR A 126 -9.74 -2.54 5.01
N SER A 127 -11.02 -2.80 5.28
CA SER A 127 -12.02 -3.11 4.26
C SER A 127 -12.54 -1.88 3.51
N ASP A 128 -12.38 -0.68 4.08
CA ASP A 128 -12.86 0.58 3.48
C ASP A 128 -11.86 1.19 2.50
N ARG A 129 -10.66 0.60 2.42
CA ARG A 129 -9.56 1.10 1.61
C ARG A 129 -8.99 0.02 0.71
N VAL A 130 -8.78 0.35 -0.56
CA VAL A 130 -7.92 -0.42 -1.46
C VAL A 130 -6.47 -0.01 -1.23
N ALA A 131 -5.55 -0.96 -1.38
CA ALA A 131 -4.13 -0.68 -1.42
C ALA A 131 -3.48 -1.40 -2.61
N VAL A 132 -2.72 -0.65 -3.41
CA VAL A 132 -1.98 -1.22 -4.54
C VAL A 132 -0.50 -0.86 -4.44
N CYS A 133 0.36 -1.82 -4.77
CA CYS A 133 1.80 -1.64 -4.82
C CYS A 133 2.23 -1.46 -6.28
N LEU A 134 2.94 -0.39 -6.56
CA LEU A 134 3.59 -0.13 -7.84
C LEU A 134 5.10 -0.22 -7.65
N THR A 135 5.76 -1.10 -8.39
CA THR A 135 7.18 -1.39 -8.24
C THR A 135 7.92 -1.41 -9.58
N GLY A 136 9.24 -1.28 -9.55
CA GLY A 136 10.11 -1.37 -10.73
C GLY A 136 10.65 -0.04 -11.23
N PRO A 137 11.59 -0.10 -12.21
CA PRO A 137 12.30 1.10 -12.70
C PRO A 137 11.38 2.18 -13.28
N TYR A 138 10.27 1.78 -13.93
CA TYR A 138 9.32 2.71 -14.53
C TYR A 138 8.13 3.07 -13.64
N ALA A 139 8.11 2.61 -12.37
CA ALA A 139 7.02 2.93 -11.45
C ALA A 139 6.83 4.44 -11.27
N ARG A 140 7.92 5.21 -11.18
CA ARG A 140 7.87 6.68 -11.14
C ARG A 140 7.20 7.28 -12.39
N GLU A 141 7.53 6.75 -13.57
CA GLU A 141 6.98 7.23 -14.84
C GLU A 141 5.48 6.88 -14.96
N VAL A 142 5.09 5.68 -14.52
CA VAL A 142 3.66 5.28 -14.45
C VAL A 142 2.87 6.25 -13.58
N LEU A 143 3.38 6.57 -12.38
CA LEU A 143 2.76 7.56 -11.49
C LEU A 143 2.62 8.93 -12.16
N SER A 144 3.68 9.42 -12.78
CA SER A 144 3.66 10.71 -13.47
C SER A 144 2.62 10.75 -14.61
N ARG A 145 2.50 9.68 -15.39
CA ARG A 145 1.48 9.54 -16.45
C ARG A 145 0.06 9.44 -15.91
N ALA A 146 -0.10 8.85 -14.72
CA ALA A 146 -1.37 8.82 -14.00
C ALA A 146 -1.70 10.16 -13.31
N GLY A 147 -0.86 11.19 -13.47
CA GLY A 147 -1.08 12.54 -12.93
C GLY A 147 -0.56 12.76 -11.51
N ALA A 148 0.16 11.79 -10.94
CA ALA A 148 0.73 11.93 -9.60
C ALA A 148 2.14 12.54 -9.65
N SER A 149 2.49 13.31 -8.62
CA SER A 149 3.82 13.91 -8.46
C SER A 149 4.72 12.98 -7.65
N PRO A 150 5.81 12.44 -8.21
CA PRO A 150 6.72 11.60 -7.45
C PRO A 150 7.30 12.36 -6.25
N CYS A 151 7.35 11.72 -5.08
CA CYS A 151 7.94 12.24 -3.86
C CYS A 151 9.23 11.49 -3.48
N ALA A 152 9.95 11.98 -2.48
CA ALA A 152 11.18 11.32 -1.99
C ALA A 152 10.86 10.05 -1.17
N PRO A 153 11.77 9.06 -1.06
CA PRO A 153 11.59 7.91 -0.18
C PRO A 153 11.26 8.32 1.26
N GLY A 154 10.36 7.59 1.93
CA GLY A 154 9.87 7.93 3.25
C GLY A 154 8.99 9.17 3.29
N SER A 155 8.44 9.59 2.15
CA SER A 155 7.46 10.67 2.07
C SER A 155 6.13 10.15 1.53
N LEU A 156 5.07 10.85 1.89
CA LEU A 156 3.73 10.58 1.37
C LEU A 156 3.06 11.88 0.92
N ARG A 157 2.09 11.75 0.02
CA ARG A 157 1.21 12.83 -0.43
C ARG A 157 -0.21 12.29 -0.60
N VAL A 158 -1.17 13.15 -0.38
CA VAL A 158 -2.55 12.90 -0.79
C VAL A 158 -2.80 13.73 -2.03
N GLU A 159 -3.00 13.08 -3.15
CA GLU A 159 -3.17 13.74 -4.46
C GLU A 159 -4.11 12.93 -5.37
N SER A 160 -4.41 13.45 -6.54
CA SER A 160 -5.28 12.77 -7.50
C SER A 160 -4.43 11.88 -8.41
N VAL A 161 -4.72 10.58 -8.45
CA VAL A 161 -4.12 9.61 -9.37
C VAL A 161 -5.19 9.13 -10.34
N GLY A 162 -5.11 9.52 -11.59
CA GLY A 162 -6.15 9.22 -12.59
C GLY A 162 -7.55 9.74 -12.21
N GLY A 163 -7.63 10.85 -11.50
CA GLY A 163 -8.89 11.40 -10.98
C GLY A 163 -9.30 10.87 -9.59
N VAL A 164 -8.60 9.87 -9.05
CA VAL A 164 -8.93 9.23 -7.75
C VAL A 164 -8.13 9.88 -6.62
N PRO A 165 -8.78 10.40 -5.56
CA PRO A 165 -8.08 10.85 -4.37
C PRO A 165 -7.31 9.70 -3.71
N THR A 166 -5.99 9.79 -3.68
CA THR A 166 -5.10 8.69 -3.32
C THR A 166 -3.99 9.18 -2.41
N LEU A 167 -3.74 8.45 -1.33
CA LEU A 167 -2.51 8.58 -0.57
C LEU A 167 -1.41 7.82 -1.30
N VAL A 168 -0.38 8.53 -1.74
CA VAL A 168 0.80 7.99 -2.43
C VAL A 168 1.97 8.00 -1.47
N LEU A 169 2.40 6.82 -1.04
CA LEU A 169 3.55 6.60 -0.17
C LEU A 169 4.73 6.08 -0.99
N HIS A 170 5.86 6.77 -0.96
CA HIS A 170 7.12 6.26 -1.51
C HIS A 170 7.85 5.45 -0.44
N GLN A 171 7.71 4.12 -0.50
CA GLN A 171 8.30 3.21 0.49
C GLN A 171 9.81 3.04 0.29
N PHE A 172 10.21 2.60 -0.90
CA PHE A 172 11.59 2.32 -1.27
C PHE A 172 11.92 2.92 -2.63
N GLU A 173 13.18 2.98 -3.02
CA GLU A 173 13.67 3.67 -4.23
C GLU A 173 12.81 3.41 -5.50
N LYS A 174 12.33 2.17 -5.66
CA LYS A 174 11.55 1.74 -6.84
C LYS A 174 10.18 1.19 -6.47
N GLN A 175 9.63 1.59 -5.30
CA GLN A 175 8.37 1.06 -4.82
C GLN A 175 7.51 2.12 -4.17
N TRP A 176 6.26 2.16 -4.60
CA TRP A 176 5.21 3.02 -4.08
C TRP A 176 4.02 2.19 -3.61
N LEU A 177 3.43 2.63 -2.52
CA LEU A 177 2.15 2.12 -2.05
C LEU A 177 1.10 3.22 -2.23
N LEU A 178 0.00 2.87 -2.88
CA LEU A 178 -1.13 3.74 -3.13
C LEU A 178 -2.34 3.26 -2.35
N VAL A 179 -2.96 4.15 -1.59
CA VAL A 179 -4.15 3.82 -0.78
C VAL A 179 -5.27 4.78 -1.13
N ALA A 180 -6.43 4.22 -1.51
CA ALA A 180 -7.63 4.99 -1.85
C ALA A 180 -8.88 4.38 -1.19
N ALA A 181 -10.04 5.02 -1.36
CA ALA A 181 -11.31 4.43 -0.94
C ALA A 181 -11.59 3.13 -1.70
N ALA A 182 -12.16 2.13 -1.05
CA ALA A 182 -12.51 0.85 -1.67
C ALA A 182 -13.47 1.01 -2.85
N SER A 183 -14.38 1.99 -2.80
CA SER A 183 -15.29 2.33 -3.90
C SER A 183 -14.59 2.80 -5.18
N GLU A 184 -13.35 3.29 -5.06
CA GLU A 184 -12.54 3.80 -6.16
C GLU A 184 -11.50 2.77 -6.66
N ALA A 185 -11.51 1.56 -6.12
CA ALA A 185 -10.50 0.53 -6.43
C ALA A 185 -10.34 0.27 -7.93
N GLY A 186 -11.45 0.05 -8.64
CA GLY A 186 -11.44 -0.19 -10.08
C GLY A 186 -10.90 1.00 -10.87
N ASN A 187 -11.29 2.23 -10.52
CA ASN A 187 -10.84 3.45 -11.17
C ASN A 187 -9.33 3.64 -11.00
N LEU A 188 -8.81 3.47 -9.77
CA LEU A 188 -7.38 3.56 -9.50
C LEU A 188 -6.58 2.50 -10.27
N TRP A 189 -7.05 1.24 -10.26
CA TRP A 189 -6.39 0.14 -10.97
C TRP A 189 -6.32 0.40 -12.47
N HIS A 190 -7.43 0.82 -13.08
CA HIS A 190 -7.47 1.13 -14.50
C HIS A 190 -6.56 2.31 -14.86
N ALA A 191 -6.59 3.39 -14.09
CA ALA A 191 -5.73 4.55 -14.34
C ALA A 191 -4.23 4.18 -14.32
N LEU A 192 -3.80 3.34 -13.37
CA LEU A 192 -2.41 2.87 -13.31
C LEU A 192 -2.08 1.89 -14.44
N THR A 193 -3.03 1.02 -14.82
CA THR A 193 -2.88 0.09 -15.94
C THR A 193 -2.73 0.84 -17.25
N ASP A 194 -3.60 1.81 -17.53
CA ASP A 194 -3.57 2.62 -18.76
C ASP A 194 -2.27 3.43 -18.87
N ALA A 195 -1.84 4.03 -17.75
CA ALA A 195 -0.58 4.77 -17.70
C ALA A 195 0.66 3.87 -17.89
N GLY A 196 0.61 2.65 -17.37
CA GLY A 196 1.72 1.70 -17.35
C GLY A 196 1.79 0.77 -18.57
N SER A 197 0.67 0.50 -19.25
CA SER A 197 0.61 -0.41 -20.39
C SER A 197 1.63 -0.07 -21.49
N PRO A 198 1.78 1.19 -21.92
CA PRO A 198 2.80 1.57 -22.91
C PRO A 198 4.25 1.39 -22.44
N LEU A 199 4.45 1.22 -21.13
CA LEU A 199 5.76 1.00 -20.49
C LEU A 199 6.03 -0.48 -20.19
N GLY A 200 5.12 -1.39 -20.58
CA GLY A 200 5.26 -2.82 -20.33
C GLY A 200 4.96 -3.20 -18.87
N LEU A 201 4.02 -2.51 -18.21
CA LEU A 201 3.57 -2.84 -16.86
C LEU A 201 3.03 -4.27 -16.81
N ALA A 202 3.50 -5.05 -15.83
CA ALA A 202 3.01 -6.39 -15.55
C ALA A 202 2.12 -6.41 -14.29
N TYR A 203 1.11 -7.27 -14.28
CA TYR A 203 0.39 -7.59 -13.05
C TYR A 203 1.22 -8.56 -12.20
N VAL A 204 1.30 -8.26 -10.91
CA VAL A 204 2.15 -8.97 -9.96
C VAL A 204 1.28 -9.60 -8.89
N GLY A 205 1.35 -10.92 -8.77
CA GLY A 205 0.73 -11.65 -7.68
C GLY A 205 1.59 -11.66 -6.41
N ALA A 206 1.02 -12.13 -5.31
CA ALA A 206 1.65 -12.12 -4.00
C ALA A 206 2.99 -12.90 -3.99
N ASP A 207 3.10 -14.00 -4.77
CA ASP A 207 4.32 -14.79 -4.86
C ASP A 207 5.47 -14.00 -5.47
N ALA A 208 5.23 -13.31 -6.60
CA ALA A 208 6.23 -12.50 -7.25
C ALA A 208 6.58 -11.25 -6.43
N LEU A 209 5.59 -10.63 -5.79
CA LEU A 209 5.80 -9.45 -4.96
C LEU A 209 6.73 -9.74 -3.77
N GLN A 210 6.59 -10.90 -3.13
CA GLN A 210 7.47 -11.32 -2.04
C GLN A 210 8.94 -11.40 -2.49
N HIS A 211 9.19 -11.93 -3.68
CA HIS A 211 10.55 -11.99 -4.27
C HIS A 211 11.10 -10.61 -4.65
N LEU A 212 10.24 -9.70 -5.11
CA LEU A 212 10.64 -8.33 -5.46
C LEU A 212 10.98 -7.50 -4.21
N HIS A 213 10.21 -7.65 -3.13
CA HIS A 213 10.48 -6.99 -1.83
C HIS A 213 11.79 -7.46 -1.20
N ALA A 214 12.05 -8.77 -1.17
CA ALA A 214 13.29 -9.31 -0.60
C ALA A 214 14.54 -8.75 -1.31
N ALA A 215 14.47 -8.53 -2.62
CA ALA A 215 15.55 -7.94 -3.40
C ALA A 215 15.71 -6.42 -3.15
N ALA A 216 14.61 -5.69 -2.90
CA ALA A 216 14.64 -4.25 -2.62
C ALA A 216 15.19 -3.92 -1.23
N ALA A 217 14.97 -4.80 -0.25
CA ALA A 217 15.47 -4.65 1.12
C ALA A 217 16.97 -4.99 1.27
N SER A 218 17.57 -5.65 0.25
CA SER A 218 18.96 -6.09 0.26
C SER A 218 19.89 -5.18 -0.56
N ALA A 219 19.37 -4.14 -1.19
CA ALA A 219 20.08 -3.19 -2.05
C ALA A 219 20.24 -1.83 -1.35
#